data_29d801879228fc3d6319f15d12d5ced7
#
_entry.id   29d801879228fc3d6319f15d12d5ced7
#
_cell.length_a   1.000
_cell.length_b   1.000
_cell.length_c   1.000
_cell.angle_alpha   90.00
_cell.angle_beta   90.00
_cell.angle_gamma   90.00
#
_symmetry.space_group_name_H-M   'P 1'
#
loop_
_entity.id
_entity.type
_entity.pdbx_description
1 polymer ?
#
loop_
_entity_poly.entity_id
_entity_poly.type
_entity_poly.pdbx_seq_one_letter_code
_entity_poly.pdbx_strand_id
1 'polypeptide(L)'
;TNREWLLVKRPQGLPQRSDYEWREGPARAPGEGEVVVRVLYIAMDPAIRGWMDPSGNYFTPIPLGSPVTAVVLGPVVESRDPRLPVGTMVCGLGSWSDYATAPGLFFNPVVDADQHDLVAFLHPLGPVGLTAHYGLFDRAGMKKGDAVLVSGATGGVGSLVAQMARLGGASKVVGIAGGPVKCRQAVEVFGY
;
A
#
# COMPACT_ATOMS: atom_id res chain seq x y z
N THR A 1 2.81 24.97 3.56
CA THR A 1 4.13 24.31 3.53
C THR A 1 3.93 22.82 3.35
N ASN A 2 4.65 22.22 2.40
CA ASN A 2 4.74 20.77 2.20
C ASN A 2 6.05 20.27 2.78
N ARG A 3 5.99 19.21 3.57
CA ARG A 3 7.14 18.50 4.13
C ARG A 3 7.28 17.18 3.40
N GLU A 4 8.49 16.84 2.93
CA GLU A 4 8.73 15.69 2.08
C GLU A 4 10.01 14.94 2.48
N TRP A 5 9.99 13.63 2.28
CA TRP A 5 11.17 12.79 2.32
C TRP A 5 11.63 12.45 0.91
N LEU A 6 12.80 12.92 0.52
CA LEU A 6 13.40 12.64 -0.79
C LEU A 6 14.34 11.44 -0.68
N LEU A 7 14.33 10.58 -1.69
CA LEU A 7 15.34 9.53 -1.84
C LEU A 7 16.58 10.17 -2.45
N VAL A 8 17.67 10.31 -1.69
CA VAL A 8 18.91 10.93 -2.19
C VAL A 8 20.04 9.92 -2.45
N LYS A 9 19.88 8.71 -1.93
CA LYS A 9 20.85 7.62 -2.12
C LYS A 9 20.12 6.29 -2.24
N ARG A 10 20.65 5.38 -3.07
CA ARG A 10 20.14 4.01 -3.17
C ARG A 10 20.53 3.20 -1.92
N PRO A 11 19.57 2.68 -1.14
CA PRO A 11 19.88 1.87 0.03
C PRO A 11 20.68 0.61 -0.32
N GLN A 12 21.70 0.32 0.46
CA GLN A 12 22.44 -0.94 0.41
C GLN A 12 22.00 -1.82 1.60
N GLY A 13 21.21 -2.86 1.33
CA GLY A 13 20.56 -3.63 2.39
C GLY A 13 19.32 -2.91 2.97
N LEU A 14 19.25 -2.80 4.29
CA LEU A 14 18.18 -2.06 4.96
C LEU A 14 18.37 -0.54 4.77
N PRO A 15 17.29 0.19 4.42
CA PRO A 15 17.34 1.63 4.29
C PRO A 15 17.84 2.30 5.58
N GLN A 16 18.68 3.31 5.41
CA GLN A 16 19.24 4.11 6.49
C GLN A 16 18.73 5.55 6.40
N ARG A 17 18.72 6.26 7.52
CA ARG A 17 18.32 7.68 7.55
C ARG A 17 19.10 8.53 6.53
N SER A 18 20.36 8.21 6.28
CA SER A 18 21.24 8.88 5.32
C SER A 18 20.89 8.66 3.85
N ASP A 19 19.98 7.73 3.55
CA ASP A 19 19.49 7.51 2.18
C ASP A 19 18.42 8.51 1.80
N TYR A 20 17.96 9.31 2.76
CA TYR A 20 16.86 10.26 2.61
C TYR A 20 17.26 11.67 3.04
N GLU A 21 16.64 12.66 2.41
CA GLU A 21 16.73 14.07 2.76
C GLU A 21 15.33 14.59 3.11
N TRP A 22 15.24 15.36 4.19
CA TRP A 22 14.05 16.10 4.55
C TRP A 22 14.03 17.43 3.84
N ARG A 23 12.92 17.75 3.18
CA ARG A 23 12.72 19.05 2.53
C ARG A 23 11.39 19.67 2.95
N GLU A 24 11.42 20.99 3.14
CA GLU A 24 10.23 21.82 3.36
C GLU A 24 10.14 22.87 2.25
N GLY A 25 8.94 23.08 1.76
CA GLY A 25 8.70 24.05 0.68
C GLY A 25 7.22 24.18 0.33
N PRO A 26 6.86 24.93 -0.71
CA PRO A 26 5.50 24.93 -1.22
C PRO A 26 5.15 23.58 -1.83
N ALA A 27 3.89 23.14 -1.70
CA ALA A 27 3.39 22.03 -2.48
C ALA A 27 3.40 22.40 -3.97
N ARG A 28 3.72 21.44 -4.83
CA ARG A 28 3.65 21.64 -6.27
C ARG A 28 2.20 21.80 -6.70
N ALA A 29 1.87 22.87 -7.44
CA ALA A 29 0.55 23.03 -8.02
C ALA A 29 0.26 21.92 -9.06
N PRO A 30 -0.99 21.46 -9.19
CA PRO A 30 -1.35 20.41 -10.12
C PRO A 30 -1.34 20.94 -11.56
N GLY A 31 -0.78 20.15 -12.48
CA GLY A 31 -0.94 20.30 -13.93
C GLY A 31 -2.28 19.74 -14.42
N GLU A 32 -2.53 19.81 -15.73
CA GLU A 32 -3.74 19.22 -16.34
C GLU A 32 -3.82 17.71 -16.07
N GLY A 33 -4.97 17.22 -15.63
CA GLY A 33 -5.19 15.83 -15.24
C GLY A 33 -4.53 15.41 -13.93
N GLU A 34 -3.94 16.36 -13.17
CA GLU A 34 -3.34 16.09 -11.86
C GLU A 34 -4.21 16.58 -10.72
N VAL A 35 -3.97 16.00 -9.54
CA VAL A 35 -4.59 16.39 -8.28
C VAL A 35 -3.53 16.58 -7.20
N VAL A 36 -3.86 17.38 -6.18
CA VAL A 36 -3.12 17.47 -4.92
C VAL A 36 -3.93 16.77 -3.84
N VAL A 37 -3.34 15.77 -3.22
CA VAL A 37 -3.94 15.03 -2.11
C VAL A 37 -3.27 15.44 -0.82
N ARG A 38 -4.04 15.88 0.17
CA ARG A 38 -3.56 16.03 1.55
C ARG A 38 -3.41 14.65 2.16
N VAL A 39 -2.18 14.23 2.39
CA VAL A 39 -1.88 12.89 2.88
C VAL A 39 -2.27 12.78 4.36
N LEU A 40 -3.21 11.90 4.66
CA LEU A 40 -3.61 11.55 6.03
C LEU A 40 -2.90 10.27 6.50
N TYR A 41 -2.71 9.31 5.59
CA TYR A 41 -2.07 8.02 5.86
C TYR A 41 -1.15 7.62 4.72
N ILE A 42 -0.06 6.94 5.07
CA ILE A 42 0.92 6.38 4.15
C ILE A 42 1.02 4.88 4.44
N ALA A 43 0.87 4.04 3.42
CA ALA A 43 1.13 2.61 3.55
C ALA A 43 2.64 2.35 3.57
N MET A 44 3.11 1.67 4.61
CA MET A 44 4.49 1.20 4.72
C MET A 44 4.60 -0.20 4.10
N ASP A 45 4.70 -0.24 2.77
CA ASP A 45 4.73 -1.47 1.99
C ASP A 45 6.20 -1.90 1.72
N PRO A 46 6.55 -3.19 1.92
CA PRO A 46 7.88 -3.71 1.56
C PRO A 46 8.27 -3.49 0.09
N ALA A 47 7.31 -3.38 -0.82
CA ALA A 47 7.56 -3.10 -2.24
C ALA A 47 8.30 -1.77 -2.45
N ILE A 48 8.10 -0.77 -1.57
CA ILE A 48 8.78 0.53 -1.63
C ILE A 48 10.30 0.33 -1.62
N ARG A 49 10.80 -0.64 -0.85
CA ARG A 49 12.23 -0.95 -0.83
C ARG A 49 12.73 -1.40 -2.21
N GLY A 50 11.95 -2.23 -2.92
CA GLY A 50 12.25 -2.63 -4.29
C GLY A 50 12.21 -1.48 -5.29
N TRP A 51 11.30 -0.52 -5.10
CA TRP A 51 11.20 0.68 -5.97
C TRP A 51 12.37 1.65 -5.78
N MET A 52 13.14 1.52 -4.72
CA MET A 52 14.38 2.29 -4.50
C MET A 52 15.58 1.69 -5.24
N ASP A 53 15.52 0.44 -5.72
CA ASP A 53 16.64 -0.19 -6.44
C ASP A 53 16.69 0.29 -7.90
N PRO A 54 17.90 0.42 -8.46
CA PRO A 54 18.08 0.85 -9.84
C PRO A 54 17.76 -0.26 -10.85
N SER A 55 17.92 -1.53 -10.44
CA SER A 55 17.60 -2.70 -11.26
C SER A 55 16.11 -2.99 -11.15
N GLY A 56 15.40 -2.81 -12.24
CA GLY A 56 13.94 -2.84 -12.29
C GLY A 56 13.32 -4.11 -11.72
N ASN A 57 12.26 -3.86 -11.02
CA ASN A 57 11.19 -4.80 -10.80
C ASN A 57 10.01 -4.38 -11.70
N TYR A 58 8.78 -4.72 -11.33
CA TYR A 58 7.56 -4.33 -12.07
C TYR A 58 7.22 -2.84 -11.98
N PHE A 59 7.99 -2.02 -11.28
CA PHE A 59 7.77 -0.59 -11.08
C PHE A 59 9.00 0.21 -11.51
N THR A 60 8.77 1.39 -12.10
CA THR A 60 9.86 2.32 -12.44
C THR A 60 10.58 2.76 -11.16
N PRO A 61 11.92 2.62 -11.09
CA PRO A 61 12.66 3.03 -9.91
C PRO A 61 12.42 4.50 -9.54
N ILE A 62 12.25 4.77 -8.26
CA ILE A 62 12.11 6.14 -7.74
C ILE A 62 13.35 6.95 -8.14
N PRO A 63 13.22 8.09 -8.82
CA PRO A 63 14.36 8.93 -9.17
C PRO A 63 15.05 9.48 -7.91
N LEU A 64 16.39 9.57 -7.94
CA LEU A 64 17.10 10.25 -6.86
C LEU A 64 16.75 11.75 -6.85
N GLY A 65 16.59 12.32 -5.66
CA GLY A 65 16.13 13.68 -5.45
C GLY A 65 14.61 13.85 -5.52
N SER A 66 13.86 12.76 -5.77
CA SER A 66 12.38 12.80 -5.78
C SER A 66 11.81 12.32 -4.44
N PRO A 67 10.58 12.77 -4.08
CA PRO A 67 9.87 12.23 -2.92
C PRO A 67 9.68 10.72 -3.04
N VAL A 68 9.80 10.02 -1.91
CA VAL A 68 9.62 8.56 -1.88
C VAL A 68 8.18 8.23 -2.25
N THR A 69 8.00 7.44 -3.30
CA THR A 69 6.67 6.99 -3.74
C THR A 69 6.09 5.98 -2.76
N ALA A 70 4.81 6.14 -2.44
CA ALA A 70 4.07 5.22 -1.58
C ALA A 70 2.57 5.26 -1.92
N VAL A 71 1.83 4.25 -1.51
CA VAL A 71 0.37 4.33 -1.48
C VAL A 71 -0.04 5.25 -0.34
N VAL A 72 -0.85 6.24 -0.65
CA VAL A 72 -1.35 7.23 0.30
C VAL A 72 -2.87 7.28 0.28
N LEU A 73 -3.45 7.80 1.36
CA LEU A 73 -4.88 8.03 1.49
C LEU A 73 -5.12 9.42 2.06
N GLY A 74 -6.06 10.14 1.46
CA GLY A 74 -6.44 11.47 1.92
C GLY A 74 -7.40 12.18 0.97
N PRO A 75 -7.93 13.36 1.34
CA PRO A 75 -8.79 14.15 0.49
C PRO A 75 -8.01 14.90 -0.59
N VAL A 76 -8.60 15.02 -1.76
CA VAL A 76 -8.16 15.94 -2.81
C VAL A 76 -8.39 17.37 -2.32
N VAL A 77 -7.34 18.21 -2.32
CA VAL A 77 -7.41 19.62 -1.89
C VAL A 77 -7.28 20.60 -3.05
N GLU A 78 -6.65 20.19 -4.14
CA GLU A 78 -6.65 20.91 -5.42
C GLU A 78 -6.81 19.89 -6.55
N SER A 79 -7.52 20.26 -7.62
CA SER A 79 -7.77 19.35 -8.73
C SER A 79 -7.78 20.05 -10.07
N ARG A 80 -7.12 19.44 -11.05
CA ARG A 80 -7.26 19.70 -12.48
C ARG A 80 -7.66 18.42 -13.24
N ASP A 81 -8.23 17.43 -12.52
CA ASP A 81 -8.86 16.23 -13.08
C ASP A 81 -10.35 16.25 -12.75
N PRO A 82 -11.24 16.36 -13.77
CA PRO A 82 -12.69 16.44 -13.54
C PRO A 82 -13.29 15.17 -12.89
N ARG A 83 -12.58 14.04 -12.92
CA ARG A 83 -13.03 12.80 -12.28
C ARG A 83 -12.82 12.81 -10.76
N LEU A 84 -11.95 13.68 -10.26
CA LEU A 84 -11.55 13.75 -8.86
C LEU A 84 -11.73 15.19 -8.33
N PRO A 85 -12.96 15.66 -8.10
CA PRO A 85 -13.20 16.99 -7.57
C PRO A 85 -12.60 17.17 -6.16
N VAL A 86 -12.35 18.42 -5.80
CA VAL A 86 -11.90 18.79 -4.44
C VAL A 86 -12.87 18.25 -3.39
N GLY A 87 -12.31 17.70 -2.31
CA GLY A 87 -13.06 17.03 -1.23
C GLY A 87 -13.21 15.52 -1.42
N THR A 88 -12.95 14.97 -2.62
CA THR A 88 -13.01 13.53 -2.84
C THR A 88 -11.93 12.84 -1.99
N MET A 89 -12.32 11.88 -1.15
CA MET A 89 -11.40 10.99 -0.47
C MET A 89 -10.84 9.98 -1.47
N VAL A 90 -9.51 9.85 -1.54
CA VAL A 90 -8.84 8.99 -2.52
C VAL A 90 -7.75 8.14 -1.87
N CYS A 91 -7.52 6.96 -2.45
CA CYS A 91 -6.40 6.08 -2.14
C CYS A 91 -5.62 5.81 -3.44
N GLY A 92 -4.30 5.92 -3.42
CA GLY A 92 -3.48 5.69 -4.61
C GLY A 92 -2.01 6.04 -4.45
N LEU A 93 -1.28 6.10 -5.58
CA LEU A 93 0.15 6.38 -5.59
C LEU A 93 0.43 7.88 -5.42
N GLY A 94 0.89 8.22 -4.24
CA GLY A 94 1.44 9.52 -3.88
C GLY A 94 2.87 9.41 -3.40
N SER A 95 3.21 10.13 -2.34
CA SER A 95 4.58 10.20 -1.83
C SER A 95 4.63 10.40 -0.31
N TRP A 96 5.80 10.21 0.26
CA TRP A 96 6.09 10.56 1.66
C TRP A 96 6.16 12.09 1.80
N SER A 97 4.99 12.70 1.90
CA SER A 97 4.82 14.16 1.97
C SER A 97 3.51 14.51 2.69
N ASP A 98 3.36 15.77 3.12
CA ASP A 98 2.06 16.25 3.63
C ASP A 98 1.03 16.41 2.49
N TYR A 99 1.51 16.81 1.31
CA TYR A 99 0.70 17.00 0.10
C TYR A 99 1.36 16.30 -1.08
N ALA A 100 0.69 15.33 -1.66
CA ALA A 100 1.16 14.60 -2.82
C ALA A 100 0.49 15.12 -4.08
N THR A 101 1.28 15.62 -5.04
CA THR A 101 0.78 16.02 -6.37
C THR A 101 1.14 14.96 -7.39
N ALA A 102 0.12 14.36 -8.01
CA ALA A 102 0.30 13.30 -9.00
C ALA A 102 -0.87 13.25 -9.99
N PRO A 103 -0.72 12.54 -11.14
CA PRO A 103 -1.80 12.28 -12.07
C PRO A 103 -3.00 11.63 -11.37
N GLY A 104 -4.20 12.14 -11.63
CA GLY A 104 -5.44 11.63 -11.04
C GLY A 104 -5.69 10.16 -11.35
N LEU A 105 -5.16 9.66 -12.48
CA LEU A 105 -5.26 8.24 -12.83
C LEU A 105 -4.59 7.29 -11.82
N PHE A 106 -3.71 7.79 -10.96
CA PHE A 106 -3.06 7.01 -9.91
C PHE A 106 -3.90 6.90 -8.64
N PHE A 107 -5.02 7.60 -8.57
CA PHE A 107 -5.90 7.61 -7.43
C PHE A 107 -7.27 7.03 -7.76
N ASN A 108 -7.81 6.27 -6.82
CA ASN A 108 -9.17 5.78 -6.86
C ASN A 108 -9.99 6.45 -5.75
N PRO A 109 -11.21 6.91 -6.04
CA PRO A 109 -12.12 7.38 -5.01
C PRO A 109 -12.36 6.28 -3.98
N VAL A 110 -12.38 6.65 -2.71
CA VAL A 110 -12.78 5.78 -1.61
C VAL A 110 -14.29 5.85 -1.50
N VAL A 111 -14.95 4.74 -1.81
CA VAL A 111 -16.41 4.62 -1.71
C VAL A 111 -16.80 4.39 -0.25
N ASP A 112 -17.89 5.02 0.20
CA ASP A 112 -18.42 4.89 1.55
C ASP A 112 -17.37 5.17 2.67
N ALA A 113 -16.53 6.18 2.44
CA ALA A 113 -15.45 6.57 3.35
C ALA A 113 -15.92 6.92 4.77
N ASP A 114 -17.18 7.32 4.92
CA ASP A 114 -17.86 7.64 6.19
C ASP A 114 -18.37 6.39 6.93
N GLN A 115 -18.49 5.26 6.26
CA GLN A 115 -18.99 4.00 6.81
C GLN A 115 -17.88 3.04 7.28
N HIS A 116 -16.64 3.31 6.91
CA HIS A 116 -15.50 2.44 7.17
C HIS A 116 -14.34 3.17 7.83
N ASP A 117 -13.53 2.44 8.58
CA ASP A 117 -12.21 2.94 8.98
C ASP A 117 -11.36 3.17 7.73
N LEU A 118 -10.92 4.42 7.54
CA LEU A 118 -10.11 4.81 6.37
C LEU A 118 -8.86 3.94 6.21
N VAL A 119 -8.25 3.47 7.31
CA VAL A 119 -7.08 2.59 7.27
C VAL A 119 -7.38 1.27 6.56
N ALA A 120 -8.64 0.82 6.56
CA ALA A 120 -9.04 -0.39 5.85
C ALA A 120 -8.74 -0.30 4.34
N PHE A 121 -8.80 0.89 3.74
CA PHE A 121 -8.50 1.09 2.31
C PHE A 121 -7.00 1.03 1.97
N LEU A 122 -6.15 1.02 2.97
CA LEU A 122 -4.71 0.75 2.78
C LEU A 122 -4.36 -0.73 3.01
N HIS A 123 -5.27 -1.54 3.56
CA HIS A 123 -5.01 -2.94 3.89
C HIS A 123 -6.09 -3.89 3.31
N PRO A 124 -7.19 -4.27 3.99
CA PRO A 124 -8.11 -5.28 3.45
C PRO A 124 -8.93 -4.81 2.24
N LEU A 125 -9.29 -3.54 2.18
CA LEU A 125 -10.06 -2.95 1.07
C LEU A 125 -9.17 -2.25 0.02
N GLY A 126 -7.85 -2.36 0.16
CA GLY A 126 -6.86 -1.74 -0.71
C GLY A 126 -5.99 -2.75 -1.46
N PRO A 127 -4.80 -2.32 -1.92
CA PRO A 127 -3.89 -3.15 -2.73
C PRO A 127 -3.50 -4.47 -2.07
N VAL A 128 -3.36 -4.49 -0.75
CA VAL A 128 -2.98 -5.70 0.02
C VAL A 128 -4.10 -6.74 -0.03
N GLY A 129 -5.35 -6.31 0.19
CA GLY A 129 -6.53 -7.17 0.09
C GLY A 129 -6.77 -7.68 -1.31
N LEU A 130 -6.63 -6.81 -2.32
CA LEU A 130 -6.71 -7.21 -3.72
C LEU A 130 -5.65 -8.26 -4.07
N THR A 131 -4.42 -8.09 -3.60
CA THR A 131 -3.33 -9.07 -3.80
C THR A 131 -3.67 -10.41 -3.15
N ALA A 132 -4.19 -10.39 -1.92
CA ALA A 132 -4.59 -11.60 -1.21
C ALA A 132 -5.73 -12.34 -1.95
N HIS A 133 -6.77 -11.61 -2.35
CA HIS A 133 -7.91 -12.16 -3.08
C HIS A 133 -7.49 -12.77 -4.43
N TYR A 134 -6.81 -11.98 -5.25
CA TYR A 134 -6.36 -12.42 -6.57
C TYR A 134 -5.41 -13.62 -6.48
N GLY A 135 -4.46 -13.58 -5.53
CA GLY A 135 -3.54 -14.70 -5.30
C GLY A 135 -4.24 -15.98 -4.90
N LEU A 136 -5.21 -15.89 -3.99
CA LEU A 136 -5.91 -17.06 -3.46
C LEU A 136 -6.93 -17.63 -4.44
N PHE A 137 -7.81 -16.82 -4.99
CA PHE A 137 -8.96 -17.29 -5.76
C PHE A 137 -8.67 -17.38 -7.26
N ASP A 138 -8.00 -16.36 -7.83
CA ASP A 138 -7.79 -16.32 -9.28
C ASP A 138 -6.54 -17.09 -9.70
N ARG A 139 -5.43 -16.95 -8.95
CA ARG A 139 -4.15 -17.59 -9.33
C ARG A 139 -3.99 -18.98 -8.75
N ALA A 140 -4.27 -19.19 -7.48
CA ALA A 140 -4.23 -20.52 -6.86
C ALA A 140 -5.50 -21.34 -7.15
N GLY A 141 -6.60 -20.69 -7.54
CA GLY A 141 -7.85 -21.35 -7.88
C GLY A 141 -8.51 -22.07 -6.70
N MET A 142 -8.33 -21.55 -5.48
CA MET A 142 -8.84 -22.13 -4.25
C MET A 142 -10.36 -22.39 -4.33
N LYS A 143 -10.79 -23.58 -3.94
CA LYS A 143 -12.18 -24.02 -3.88
C LYS A 143 -12.57 -24.45 -2.47
N LYS A 144 -13.87 -24.49 -2.21
CA LYS A 144 -14.41 -25.05 -0.97
C LYS A 144 -13.91 -26.48 -0.76
N GLY A 145 -13.41 -26.75 0.44
CA GLY A 145 -12.86 -28.05 0.83
C GLY A 145 -11.35 -28.19 0.64
N ASP A 146 -10.70 -27.25 -0.04
CA ASP A 146 -9.25 -27.31 -0.23
C ASP A 146 -8.47 -27.09 1.06
N ALA A 147 -7.24 -27.64 1.09
CA ALA A 147 -6.24 -27.30 2.10
C ALA A 147 -5.30 -26.23 1.54
N VAL A 148 -5.13 -25.13 2.28
CA VAL A 148 -4.34 -23.96 1.85
C VAL A 148 -3.09 -23.84 2.70
N LEU A 149 -1.92 -23.76 2.04
CA LEU A 149 -0.63 -23.48 2.68
C LEU A 149 -0.15 -22.07 2.30
N VAL A 150 0.16 -21.25 3.29
CA VAL A 150 0.54 -19.85 3.09
C VAL A 150 1.91 -19.57 3.70
N SER A 151 2.86 -19.13 2.90
CA SER A 151 4.15 -18.60 3.38
C SER A 151 4.01 -17.13 3.78
N GLY A 152 4.83 -16.68 4.76
CA GLY A 152 4.71 -15.32 5.26
C GLY A 152 3.36 -15.04 5.93
N ALA A 153 2.82 -16.02 6.65
CA ALA A 153 1.47 -16.06 7.19
C ALA A 153 1.07 -14.85 8.06
N THR A 154 2.01 -14.21 8.72
CA THR A 154 1.78 -13.01 9.55
C THR A 154 2.08 -11.69 8.85
N GLY A 155 2.43 -11.73 7.57
CA GLY A 155 2.61 -10.52 6.76
C GLY A 155 1.28 -9.92 6.30
N GLY A 156 1.32 -8.72 5.70
CA GLY A 156 0.12 -8.02 5.25
C GLY A 156 -0.79 -8.89 4.38
N VAL A 157 -0.28 -9.50 3.33
CA VAL A 157 -1.04 -10.38 2.45
C VAL A 157 -1.42 -11.69 3.15
N GLY A 158 -0.44 -12.37 3.81
CA GLY A 158 -0.68 -13.67 4.45
C GLY A 158 -1.77 -13.61 5.51
N SER A 159 -1.79 -12.58 6.34
CA SER A 159 -2.81 -12.40 7.39
C SER A 159 -4.25 -12.32 6.84
N LEU A 160 -4.43 -11.80 5.63
CA LEU A 160 -5.73 -11.75 4.95
C LEU A 160 -6.06 -13.05 4.25
N VAL A 161 -5.06 -13.73 3.66
CA VAL A 161 -5.28 -15.01 2.94
C VAL A 161 -5.90 -16.06 3.86
N ALA A 162 -5.45 -16.16 5.13
CA ALA A 162 -6.05 -17.11 6.07
C ALA A 162 -7.55 -16.86 6.27
N GLN A 163 -7.91 -15.63 6.52
CA GLN A 163 -9.29 -15.22 6.75
C GLN A 163 -10.14 -15.45 5.50
N MET A 164 -9.65 -15.04 4.33
CA MET A 164 -10.34 -15.24 3.05
C MET A 164 -10.51 -16.74 2.71
N ALA A 165 -9.47 -17.56 2.96
CA ALA A 165 -9.53 -19.01 2.73
C ALA A 165 -10.60 -19.67 3.61
N ARG A 166 -10.68 -19.30 4.88
CA ARG A 166 -11.72 -19.81 5.78
C ARG A 166 -13.12 -19.38 5.35
N LEU A 167 -13.31 -18.11 5.00
CA LEU A 167 -14.59 -17.60 4.47
C LEU A 167 -14.98 -18.29 3.16
N GLY A 168 -14.00 -18.63 2.31
CA GLY A 168 -14.17 -19.39 1.07
C GLY A 168 -14.40 -20.88 1.29
N GLY A 169 -14.39 -21.37 2.54
CA GLY A 169 -14.70 -22.73 2.89
C GLY A 169 -13.53 -23.73 2.77
N ALA A 170 -12.29 -23.25 2.92
CA ALA A 170 -11.13 -24.14 3.02
C ALA A 170 -11.32 -25.15 4.18
N SER A 171 -10.96 -26.42 3.95
CA SER A 171 -11.02 -27.47 4.97
C SER A 171 -9.90 -27.34 6.01
N LYS A 172 -8.77 -26.74 5.59
CA LYS A 172 -7.58 -26.52 6.44
C LYS A 172 -6.79 -25.34 5.92
N VAL A 173 -6.28 -24.51 6.84
CA VAL A 173 -5.37 -23.40 6.52
C VAL A 173 -4.14 -23.53 7.39
N VAL A 174 -2.96 -23.61 6.74
CA VAL A 174 -1.67 -23.79 7.41
C VAL A 174 -0.76 -22.63 7.05
N GLY A 175 -0.16 -21.99 8.06
CA GLY A 175 0.74 -20.85 7.89
C GLY A 175 2.21 -21.22 8.16
N ILE A 176 3.11 -20.68 7.35
CA ILE A 176 4.55 -20.69 7.62
C ILE A 176 4.94 -19.31 8.12
N ALA A 177 5.52 -19.22 9.33
CA ALA A 177 5.97 -17.97 9.94
C ALA A 177 7.31 -18.12 10.64
N GLY A 178 8.05 -17.04 10.75
CA GLY A 178 9.39 -17.02 11.36
C GLY A 178 9.36 -16.99 12.88
N GLY A 179 9.62 -18.15 13.50
CA GLY A 179 9.80 -18.28 14.94
C GLY A 179 8.49 -18.37 15.76
N PRO A 180 8.61 -18.75 17.06
CA PRO A 180 7.45 -19.13 17.87
C PRO A 180 6.46 -17.98 18.12
N VAL A 181 6.93 -16.74 18.21
CA VAL A 181 6.06 -15.57 18.42
C VAL A 181 5.13 -15.36 17.23
N LYS A 182 5.69 -15.36 16.01
CA LYS A 182 4.88 -15.21 14.79
C LYS A 182 3.99 -16.43 14.53
N CYS A 183 4.43 -17.63 14.89
CA CYS A 183 3.57 -18.83 14.81
C CYS A 183 2.34 -18.71 15.72
N ARG A 184 2.51 -18.27 16.97
CA ARG A 184 1.38 -17.99 17.86
C ARG A 184 0.44 -16.92 17.29
N GLN A 185 1.00 -15.82 16.82
CA GLN A 185 0.22 -14.75 16.17
C GLN A 185 -0.58 -15.27 14.97
N ALA A 186 0.01 -16.12 14.15
CA ALA A 186 -0.69 -16.72 13.00
C ALA A 186 -1.94 -17.48 13.45
N VAL A 187 -1.84 -18.28 14.52
CA VAL A 187 -2.96 -19.09 15.03
C VAL A 187 -3.98 -18.23 15.79
N GLU A 188 -3.50 -17.45 16.77
CA GLU A 188 -4.39 -16.78 17.73
C GLU A 188 -5.07 -15.53 17.14
N VAL A 189 -4.39 -14.83 16.21
CA VAL A 189 -4.90 -13.57 15.64
C VAL A 189 -5.46 -13.75 14.23
N PHE A 190 -4.77 -14.51 13.38
CA PHE A 190 -5.15 -14.63 11.96
C PHE A 190 -5.87 -15.93 11.62
N GLY A 191 -6.01 -16.86 12.59
CA GLY A 191 -6.82 -18.06 12.45
C GLY A 191 -6.24 -19.16 11.57
N TYR A 192 -4.92 -19.27 11.51
CA TYR A 192 -4.26 -20.41 10.89
C TYR A 192 -4.46 -21.72 11.66
#